data_3c4dcbaeea34536d2457425be08109bb
#
_entry.id   3c4dcbaeea34536d2457425be08109bb
#
_cell.length_a   1.000
_cell.length_b   1.000
_cell.length_c   1.000
_cell.angle_alpha   90.00
_cell.angle_beta   90.00
_cell.angle_gamma   90.00
#
_symmetry.space_group_name_H-M   'P 1'
#
loop_
_entity.id
_entity.type
_entity.pdbx_description
1 polymer ?
#
loop_
_entity_poly.entity_id
_entity_poly.type
_entity_poly.pdbx_seq_one_letter_code
_entity_poly.pdbx_strand_id
1 'polypeptide(L)'
;MRIDLLTSAGRVATILGIVPFLLCETAAAQTTANSPPRMEAFSKLPDWSGLWRIKGSAALLDVENGRSFTPGNRDHAPYKPDWEAKYQTDLVRAEHQGDASYPNPLVDSHTLYCAAGMPRIIGTPFDYEFVVTPEATWIIVEKETRHIYTDGRGFPPEDELWPTLLGRSIGHWEGQTLVVETISVKSGLWADTTPATLSEQARYTERIRQIDANTLEDQATITDPVALTKPWSFTKHYTRMKPVSWAAEPETCGGPEDRNPIVNGRVTVVLPSAK
;
A
#
# COMPACT_ATOMS: atom_id res chain seq x y z
N MET A 1 89.94 17.01 -30.02
CA MET A 1 89.27 15.97 -30.78
C MET A 1 87.82 16.28 -30.72
N ARG A 2 87.27 16.94 -31.76
CA ARG A 2 85.87 17.40 -31.87
C ARG A 2 85.05 16.25 -32.47
N ILE A 3 83.93 15.98 -31.89
CA ILE A 3 82.89 15.08 -32.45
C ILE A 3 81.61 15.89 -32.59
N ASP A 4 81.17 16.04 -33.87
CA ASP A 4 80.00 16.78 -34.23
C ASP A 4 78.78 15.92 -34.00
N LEU A 5 77.75 16.49 -33.35
CA LEU A 5 76.40 15.90 -33.22
C LEU A 5 75.51 16.34 -34.36
N LEU A 6 75.12 15.37 -35.17
CA LEU A 6 74.07 15.55 -36.15
C LEU A 6 72.67 15.37 -35.50
N THR A 7 71.88 16.43 -35.52
CA THR A 7 70.49 16.45 -35.10
C THR A 7 69.62 15.97 -36.25
N SER A 8 68.91 14.84 -36.00
CA SER A 8 67.82 14.37 -36.87
C SER A 8 66.49 14.73 -36.19
N ALA A 9 65.76 15.65 -36.80
CA ALA A 9 64.43 16.02 -36.38
C ALA A 9 63.36 15.09 -36.99
N GLY A 10 62.91 14.12 -36.21
CA GLY A 10 61.79 13.28 -36.57
C GLY A 10 60.47 13.99 -36.18
N ARG A 11 59.65 14.31 -37.20
CA ARG A 11 58.30 14.83 -37.00
C ARG A 11 57.39 13.65 -36.64
N VAL A 12 56.91 13.63 -35.38
CA VAL A 12 55.82 12.75 -34.95
C VAL A 12 54.51 13.45 -35.29
N ALA A 13 53.78 12.89 -36.26
CA ALA A 13 52.43 13.33 -36.58
C ALA A 13 51.46 12.66 -35.58
N THR A 14 50.95 13.44 -34.64
CA THR A 14 49.88 13.00 -33.72
C THR A 14 48.55 13.08 -34.44
N ILE A 15 48.01 11.91 -34.85
CA ILE A 15 46.65 11.81 -35.37
C ILE A 15 45.71 11.82 -34.13
N LEU A 16 45.10 12.96 -33.84
CA LEU A 16 43.97 13.04 -32.93
C LEU A 16 42.74 12.37 -33.60
N GLY A 17 42.49 11.14 -33.24
CA GLY A 17 41.23 10.46 -33.59
C GLY A 17 40.08 11.07 -32.75
N ILE A 18 39.28 11.92 -33.36
CA ILE A 18 38.01 12.36 -32.78
C ILE A 18 37.04 11.18 -32.89
N VAL A 19 36.83 10.47 -31.77
CA VAL A 19 35.73 9.49 -31.63
C VAL A 19 34.47 10.32 -31.33
N PRO A 20 33.47 10.32 -32.23
CA PRO A 20 32.19 10.95 -31.90
C PRO A 20 31.52 10.10 -30.79
N PHE A 21 31.51 10.62 -29.57
CA PHE A 21 30.63 10.12 -28.52
C PHE A 21 29.21 10.43 -28.98
N LEU A 22 28.52 9.47 -29.56
CA LEU A 22 27.09 9.49 -29.74
C LEU A 22 26.47 9.40 -28.29
N LEU A 23 26.22 10.57 -27.72
CA LEU A 23 25.33 10.71 -26.60
C LEU A 23 23.93 10.32 -27.11
N CYS A 24 23.57 9.04 -26.95
CA CYS A 24 22.20 8.60 -27.08
C CYS A 24 21.45 9.17 -25.85
N GLU A 25 21.07 10.45 -25.92
CA GLU A 25 20.08 11.02 -25.03
C GLU A 25 18.76 10.27 -25.29
N THR A 26 18.48 9.25 -24.50
CA THR A 26 17.13 8.78 -24.32
C THR A 26 16.38 9.89 -23.59
N ALA A 27 15.93 10.89 -24.33
CA ALA A 27 14.92 11.82 -23.86
C ALA A 27 13.70 10.97 -23.52
N ALA A 28 13.54 10.61 -22.25
CA ALA A 28 12.27 10.16 -21.71
C ALA A 28 11.30 11.28 -22.04
N ALA A 29 10.47 11.06 -23.06
CA ALA A 29 9.45 12.03 -23.45
C ALA A 29 8.54 12.19 -22.24
N GLN A 30 8.74 13.26 -21.49
CA GLN A 30 7.79 13.68 -20.45
C GLN A 30 6.50 13.98 -21.22
N THR A 31 5.58 13.01 -21.18
CA THR A 31 4.25 13.20 -21.71
C THR A 31 3.60 14.37 -20.96
N THR A 32 3.38 15.47 -21.66
CA THR A 32 2.66 16.60 -21.06
C THR A 32 1.26 16.14 -20.62
N ALA A 33 0.76 16.70 -19.51
CA ALA A 33 -0.51 16.28 -18.91
C ALA A 33 -1.69 16.16 -19.89
N ASN A 34 -1.68 16.92 -20.97
CA ASN A 34 -2.72 16.97 -22.01
C ASN A 34 -2.23 16.50 -23.39
N SER A 35 -1.19 15.67 -23.47
CA SER A 35 -0.77 15.13 -24.77
C SER A 35 -1.86 14.23 -25.37
N PRO A 36 -2.09 14.25 -26.70
CA PRO A 36 -3.11 13.43 -27.33
C PRO A 36 -2.99 11.93 -27.00
N PRO A 37 -1.80 11.31 -26.98
CA PRO A 37 -1.64 9.90 -26.58
C PRO A 37 -2.08 9.63 -25.15
N ARG A 38 -1.81 10.55 -24.22
CA ARG A 38 -2.23 10.41 -22.83
C ARG A 38 -3.73 10.54 -22.66
N MET A 39 -4.36 11.47 -23.39
CA MET A 39 -5.82 11.62 -23.39
C MET A 39 -6.52 10.40 -23.97
N GLU A 40 -5.96 9.80 -25.02
CA GLU A 40 -6.46 8.55 -25.59
C GLU A 40 -6.33 7.39 -24.58
N ALA A 41 -5.19 7.26 -23.90
CA ALA A 41 -5.00 6.25 -22.87
C ALA A 41 -6.02 6.44 -21.73
N PHE A 42 -6.21 7.69 -21.27
CA PHE A 42 -7.17 8.01 -20.23
C PHE A 42 -8.61 7.63 -20.61
N SER A 43 -9.01 7.86 -21.86
CA SER A 43 -10.37 7.56 -22.33
C SER A 43 -10.71 6.06 -22.34
N LYS A 44 -9.71 5.19 -22.27
CA LYS A 44 -9.87 3.74 -22.24
C LYS A 44 -10.01 3.16 -20.82
N LEU A 45 -9.71 3.98 -19.80
CA LEU A 45 -9.77 3.57 -18.41
C LEU A 45 -11.21 3.64 -17.88
N PRO A 46 -11.56 2.81 -16.88
CA PRO A 46 -12.87 2.88 -16.24
C PRO A 46 -13.03 4.16 -15.43
N ASP A 47 -14.25 4.65 -15.35
CA ASP A 47 -14.64 5.74 -14.47
C ASP A 47 -15.04 5.20 -13.09
N TRP A 48 -14.07 5.18 -12.17
CA TRP A 48 -14.29 4.84 -10.77
C TRP A 48 -14.48 6.08 -9.88
N SER A 49 -14.75 7.23 -10.45
CA SER A 49 -14.96 8.47 -9.71
C SER A 49 -16.07 8.38 -8.67
N GLY A 50 -16.02 9.24 -7.66
CA GLY A 50 -16.97 9.30 -6.56
C GLY A 50 -16.54 8.50 -5.33
N LEU A 51 -17.39 8.51 -4.32
CA LEU A 51 -17.16 7.83 -3.06
C LEU A 51 -17.72 6.40 -3.11
N TRP A 52 -16.99 5.50 -2.52
CA TRP A 52 -17.34 4.09 -2.40
C TRP A 52 -17.26 3.64 -0.95
N ARG A 53 -18.05 2.69 -0.56
CA ARG A 53 -18.02 2.09 0.77
C ARG A 53 -18.07 0.59 0.67
N ILE A 54 -17.31 -0.10 1.52
CA ILE A 54 -17.32 -1.54 1.58
C ILE A 54 -18.74 -2.07 1.84
N LYS A 55 -19.11 -3.13 1.15
CA LYS A 55 -20.35 -3.86 1.38
C LYS A 55 -20.06 -5.02 2.33
N GLY A 56 -20.79 -5.08 3.42
CA GLY A 56 -20.66 -6.15 4.42
C GLY A 56 -19.61 -5.87 5.50
N SER A 57 -18.93 -6.91 5.98
CA SER A 57 -18.00 -6.85 7.08
C SER A 57 -16.63 -6.28 6.69
N ALA A 58 -16.00 -5.54 7.60
CA ALA A 58 -14.60 -5.12 7.50
C ALA A 58 -13.61 -6.29 7.63
N ALA A 59 -14.04 -7.44 8.14
CA ALA A 59 -13.19 -8.61 8.19
C ALA A 59 -12.89 -9.17 6.80
N LEU A 60 -11.67 -9.60 6.53
CA LEU A 60 -11.27 -10.05 5.20
C LEU A 60 -12.02 -11.31 4.75
N LEU A 61 -12.29 -12.25 5.64
CA LEU A 61 -12.91 -13.53 5.32
C LEU A 61 -14.42 -13.56 5.57
N ASP A 62 -14.94 -12.75 6.48
CA ASP A 62 -16.36 -12.76 6.79
C ASP A 62 -17.11 -11.72 5.96
N VAL A 63 -17.48 -12.11 4.78
CA VAL A 63 -17.91 -11.17 3.73
C VAL A 63 -19.38 -10.80 3.83
N GLU A 64 -20.27 -11.67 4.30
CA GLU A 64 -21.72 -11.42 4.14
C GLU A 64 -22.58 -11.75 5.37
N ASN A 65 -22.07 -12.49 6.35
CA ASN A 65 -22.93 -13.09 7.39
C ASN A 65 -22.80 -12.50 8.79
N GLY A 66 -22.04 -11.42 8.98
CA GLY A 66 -21.98 -10.70 10.26
C GLY A 66 -21.61 -11.58 11.47
N ARG A 67 -20.79 -12.61 11.27
CA ARG A 67 -20.38 -13.49 12.34
C ARG A 67 -19.56 -12.74 13.37
N SER A 68 -20.01 -12.80 14.60
CA SER A 68 -19.42 -12.19 15.76
C SER A 68 -17.95 -12.58 15.94
N PHE A 69 -17.18 -11.66 16.52
CA PHE A 69 -15.80 -11.79 17.01
C PHE A 69 -15.56 -12.90 18.04
N THR A 70 -16.22 -14.03 17.96
CA THR A 70 -16.01 -15.11 18.93
C THR A 70 -14.74 -15.87 18.57
N PRO A 71 -13.71 -15.88 19.42
CA PRO A 71 -12.53 -16.70 19.24
C PRO A 71 -12.92 -18.15 18.93
N GLY A 72 -12.28 -18.75 17.92
CA GLY A 72 -12.49 -20.15 17.52
C GLY A 72 -13.61 -20.43 16.51
N ASN A 73 -14.44 -19.47 16.14
CA ASN A 73 -15.56 -19.66 15.21
C ASN A 73 -15.40 -18.94 13.86
N ARG A 74 -14.20 -18.46 13.58
CA ARG A 74 -13.95 -17.62 12.43
C ARG A 74 -12.95 -18.28 11.50
N ASP A 75 -13.27 -18.30 10.21
CA ASP A 75 -12.26 -18.57 9.21
C ASP A 75 -11.19 -17.48 9.29
N HIS A 76 -9.96 -17.87 9.45
CA HIS A 76 -8.81 -16.99 9.51
C HIS A 76 -7.73 -17.44 8.52
N ALA A 77 -6.62 -16.73 8.46
CA ALA A 77 -5.51 -17.08 7.60
C ALA A 77 -5.10 -18.55 7.79
N PRO A 78 -4.81 -19.30 6.73
CA PRO A 78 -4.41 -20.72 6.81
C PRO A 78 -2.96 -20.83 7.30
N TYR A 79 -2.74 -20.57 8.57
CA TYR A 79 -1.44 -20.50 9.19
C TYR A 79 -0.70 -21.84 9.26
N LYS A 80 0.61 -21.77 9.26
CA LYS A 80 1.49 -22.84 9.74
C LYS A 80 1.40 -22.97 11.26
N PRO A 81 1.74 -24.14 11.85
CA PRO A 81 1.51 -24.39 13.27
C PRO A 81 2.05 -23.33 14.23
N ASP A 82 3.26 -22.82 14.00
CA ASP A 82 3.88 -21.80 14.87
C ASP A 82 3.16 -20.45 14.77
N TRP A 83 2.71 -20.09 13.58
CA TRP A 83 1.94 -18.88 13.34
C TRP A 83 0.51 -18.99 13.89
N GLU A 84 -0.08 -20.17 13.79
CA GLU A 84 -1.38 -20.45 14.43
C GLU A 84 -1.29 -20.32 15.95
N ALA A 85 -0.29 -20.92 16.59
CA ALA A 85 -0.08 -20.81 18.02
C ALA A 85 0.11 -19.34 18.46
N LYS A 86 0.87 -18.56 17.69
CA LYS A 86 1.02 -17.12 17.90
C LYS A 86 -0.32 -16.40 17.78
N TYR A 87 -1.08 -16.67 16.72
CA TYR A 87 -2.38 -16.04 16.47
C TYR A 87 -3.36 -16.29 17.62
N GLN A 88 -3.46 -17.53 18.11
CA GLN A 88 -4.33 -17.88 19.26
C GLN A 88 -3.90 -17.15 20.54
N THR A 89 -2.60 -17.04 20.79
CA THR A 89 -2.07 -16.26 21.91
C THR A 89 -2.40 -14.78 21.78
N ASP A 90 -2.24 -14.22 20.60
CA ASP A 90 -2.49 -12.80 20.31
C ASP A 90 -3.99 -12.46 20.37
N LEU A 91 -4.89 -13.39 20.02
CA LEU A 91 -6.34 -13.22 20.20
C LEU A 91 -6.68 -12.96 21.66
N VAL A 92 -6.20 -13.80 22.59
CA VAL A 92 -6.43 -13.62 24.01
C VAL A 92 -5.88 -12.27 24.51
N ARG A 93 -4.71 -11.88 24.05
CA ARG A 93 -4.10 -10.59 24.41
C ARG A 93 -4.88 -9.39 23.85
N ALA A 94 -5.48 -9.54 22.68
CA ALA A 94 -6.28 -8.50 22.03
C ALA A 94 -7.62 -8.26 22.74
N GLU A 95 -8.22 -9.30 23.33
CA GLU A 95 -9.43 -9.16 24.16
C GLU A 95 -9.23 -8.26 25.38
N HIS A 96 -7.99 -8.14 25.86
CA HIS A 96 -7.59 -7.31 26.97
C HIS A 96 -7.01 -5.95 26.54
N GLN A 97 -7.25 -5.53 25.30
CA GLN A 97 -6.82 -4.22 24.84
C GLN A 97 -7.43 -3.11 25.70
N GLY A 98 -6.58 -2.25 26.24
CA GLY A 98 -6.99 -1.17 27.13
C GLY A 98 -7.11 -1.56 28.61
N ASP A 99 -6.97 -2.83 28.98
CA ASP A 99 -6.90 -3.29 30.35
C ASP A 99 -5.48 -3.18 30.90
N ALA A 100 -5.21 -2.11 31.64
CA ALA A 100 -3.89 -1.88 32.24
C ALA A 100 -3.50 -2.91 33.32
N SER A 101 -4.46 -3.71 33.82
CA SER A 101 -4.21 -4.76 34.78
C SER A 101 -3.78 -6.09 34.17
N TYR A 102 -4.04 -6.27 32.86
CA TYR A 102 -3.64 -7.46 32.15
C TYR A 102 -2.15 -7.39 31.76
N PRO A 103 -1.37 -8.44 32.02
CA PRO A 103 0.03 -8.44 31.67
C PRO A 103 0.20 -8.46 30.13
N ASN A 104 0.77 -7.38 29.58
CA ASN A 104 1.11 -7.27 28.18
C ASN A 104 -0.08 -7.38 27.20
N PRO A 105 -1.11 -6.50 27.31
CA PRO A 105 -2.23 -6.49 26.38
C PRO A 105 -1.73 -6.18 24.95
N LEU A 106 -2.41 -6.71 23.93
CA LEU A 106 -2.06 -6.43 22.55
C LEU A 106 -2.86 -5.22 22.04
N VAL A 107 -2.15 -4.23 21.51
CA VAL A 107 -2.77 -3.05 20.90
C VAL A 107 -2.97 -3.29 19.42
N ASP A 108 -4.15 -2.96 18.90
CA ASP A 108 -4.45 -3.02 17.47
C ASP A 108 -3.46 -2.15 16.69
N SER A 109 -2.87 -2.70 15.65
CA SER A 109 -1.92 -2.00 14.78
C SER A 109 -2.53 -0.75 14.13
N HIS A 110 -3.82 -0.73 13.83
CA HIS A 110 -4.52 0.46 13.35
C HIS A 110 -4.50 1.58 14.40
N THR A 111 -4.74 1.26 15.65
CA THR A 111 -4.64 2.24 16.77
C THR A 111 -3.20 2.73 16.93
N LEU A 112 -2.23 1.82 16.82
CA LEU A 112 -0.81 2.13 17.03
C LEU A 112 -0.23 3.05 15.95
N TYR A 113 -0.58 2.80 14.67
CA TYR A 113 -0.06 3.56 13.53
C TYR A 113 -1.04 4.61 13.00
N CYS A 114 -2.25 4.66 13.55
CA CYS A 114 -3.35 5.49 13.01
C CYS A 114 -3.58 5.24 11.51
N ALA A 115 -3.39 4.02 11.06
CA ALA A 115 -3.46 3.61 9.66
C ALA A 115 -3.86 2.14 9.56
N ALA A 116 -4.66 1.80 8.55
CA ALA A 116 -5.07 0.42 8.33
C ALA A 116 -3.90 -0.45 7.86
N GLY A 117 -3.10 0.06 6.93
CA GLY A 117 -2.04 -0.71 6.29
C GLY A 117 -2.58 -1.85 5.40
N MET A 118 -1.66 -2.59 4.75
CA MET A 118 -2.02 -3.78 3.98
C MET A 118 -2.07 -5.03 4.87
N PRO A 119 -3.00 -5.97 4.62
CA PRO A 119 -4.10 -5.94 3.65
C PRO A 119 -5.37 -5.28 4.17
N ARG A 120 -5.42 -4.80 5.41
CA ARG A 120 -6.62 -4.28 6.07
C ARG A 120 -7.26 -3.11 5.31
N ILE A 121 -6.47 -2.30 4.61
CA ILE A 121 -6.99 -1.21 3.77
C ILE A 121 -7.99 -1.68 2.70
N ILE A 122 -7.95 -2.96 2.30
CA ILE A 122 -8.92 -3.53 1.35
C ILE A 122 -10.31 -3.67 1.98
N GLY A 123 -10.40 -3.69 3.32
CA GLY A 123 -11.63 -3.99 4.05
C GLY A 123 -12.01 -3.00 5.14
N THR A 124 -11.52 -1.78 5.15
CA THR A 124 -11.89 -0.80 6.19
C THR A 124 -13.34 -0.33 6.03
N PRO A 125 -14.04 0.02 7.12
CA PRO A 125 -15.45 0.47 7.05
C PRO A 125 -15.59 1.96 6.72
N PHE A 126 -14.59 2.55 6.07
CA PHE A 126 -14.53 3.98 5.74
C PHE A 126 -14.86 4.24 4.26
N ASP A 127 -14.88 5.51 3.89
CA ASP A 127 -15.13 5.91 2.51
C ASP A 127 -13.85 5.77 1.69
N TYR A 128 -14.00 5.26 0.47
CA TYR A 128 -12.94 5.07 -0.51
C TYR A 128 -13.10 6.04 -1.66
N GLU A 129 -11.98 6.58 -2.12
CA GLU A 129 -11.87 7.23 -3.42
C GLU A 129 -10.86 6.48 -4.28
N PHE A 130 -11.24 6.24 -5.54
CA PHE A 130 -10.35 5.64 -6.53
C PHE A 130 -10.05 6.71 -7.59
N VAL A 131 -8.80 7.13 -7.66
CA VAL A 131 -8.34 8.07 -8.67
C VAL A 131 -7.54 7.31 -9.72
N VAL A 132 -8.13 7.14 -10.90
CA VAL A 132 -7.56 6.33 -11.99
C VAL A 132 -6.92 7.25 -13.02
N THR A 133 -5.64 7.02 -13.31
CA THR A 133 -4.91 7.69 -14.41
C THR A 133 -4.13 6.66 -15.22
N PRO A 134 -3.62 7.01 -16.41
CA PRO A 134 -2.81 6.09 -17.20
C PRO A 134 -1.54 5.59 -16.49
N GLU A 135 -0.96 6.43 -15.61
CA GLU A 135 0.32 6.15 -14.97
C GLU A 135 0.17 5.48 -13.60
N ALA A 136 -0.96 5.71 -12.94
CA ALA A 136 -1.21 5.16 -11.60
C ALA A 136 -2.69 5.16 -11.25
N THR A 137 -3.05 4.29 -10.32
CA THR A 137 -4.32 4.37 -9.59
C THR A 137 -4.02 4.63 -8.12
N TRP A 138 -4.73 5.59 -7.52
CA TRP A 138 -4.66 5.85 -6.08
C TRP A 138 -5.93 5.32 -5.42
N ILE A 139 -5.75 4.64 -4.31
CA ILE A 139 -6.83 4.27 -3.40
C ILE A 139 -6.66 5.12 -2.15
N ILE A 140 -7.61 6.02 -1.92
CA ILE A 140 -7.60 6.94 -0.80
C ILE A 140 -8.66 6.48 0.19
N VAL A 141 -8.24 6.26 1.42
CA VAL A 141 -9.11 5.85 2.53
C VAL A 141 -8.69 6.62 3.77
N GLU A 142 -9.56 7.46 4.32
CA GLU A 142 -9.20 8.37 5.40
C GLU A 142 -7.95 9.18 5.06
N LYS A 143 -6.86 8.98 5.80
CA LYS A 143 -5.56 9.65 5.61
C LYS A 143 -4.52 8.80 4.90
N GLU A 144 -4.88 7.58 4.52
CA GLU A 144 -4.00 6.70 3.77
C GLU A 144 -4.21 6.88 2.28
N THR A 145 -3.13 6.97 1.55
CA THR A 145 -3.13 7.00 0.09
C THR A 145 -2.22 5.90 -0.43
N ARG A 146 -2.81 4.87 -1.00
CA ARG A 146 -2.09 3.78 -1.64
C ARG A 146 -1.88 4.09 -3.10
N HIS A 147 -0.63 4.07 -3.54
CA HIS A 147 -0.24 4.27 -4.94
C HIS A 147 -0.03 2.91 -5.62
N ILE A 148 -0.70 2.69 -6.74
CA ILE A 148 -0.52 1.53 -7.61
C ILE A 148 -0.02 2.06 -8.94
N TYR A 149 1.25 1.83 -9.27
CA TYR A 149 1.85 2.33 -10.51
C TYR A 149 1.47 1.44 -11.69
N THR A 150 0.93 2.05 -12.75
CA THR A 150 0.45 1.35 -13.96
C THR A 150 1.21 1.78 -15.23
N ASP A 151 2.33 2.46 -15.06
CA ASP A 151 3.19 2.99 -16.12
C ASP A 151 4.19 1.96 -16.68
N GLY A 152 4.07 0.70 -16.30
CA GLY A 152 4.94 -0.39 -16.78
C GLY A 152 6.26 -0.53 -16.02
N ARG A 153 6.45 0.26 -14.93
CA ARG A 153 7.64 0.06 -14.08
C ARG A 153 7.59 -1.28 -13.35
N GLY A 154 8.77 -1.85 -13.10
CA GLY A 154 8.94 -2.95 -12.17
C GLY A 154 9.07 -2.49 -10.72
N PHE A 155 9.20 -3.45 -9.80
CA PHE A 155 9.59 -3.15 -8.43
C PHE A 155 11.01 -2.59 -8.36
N PRO A 156 11.32 -1.74 -7.36
CA PRO A 156 12.68 -1.34 -7.08
C PRO A 156 13.60 -2.55 -6.83
N PRO A 157 14.92 -2.41 -7.02
CA PRO A 157 15.90 -3.39 -6.58
C PRO A 157 15.75 -3.72 -5.09
N GLU A 158 16.16 -4.93 -4.67
CA GLU A 158 15.97 -5.41 -3.31
C GLU A 158 16.63 -4.52 -2.25
N ASP A 159 17.78 -3.93 -2.58
CA ASP A 159 18.53 -3.00 -1.71
C ASP A 159 17.87 -1.61 -1.58
N GLU A 160 16.89 -1.31 -2.41
CA GLU A 160 16.04 -0.10 -2.31
C GLU A 160 14.66 -0.40 -1.69
N LEU A 161 14.39 -1.65 -1.32
CA LEU A 161 13.14 -2.04 -0.71
C LEU A 161 13.25 -2.02 0.83
N TRP A 162 12.32 -1.31 1.45
CA TRP A 162 12.10 -1.39 2.90
C TRP A 162 10.61 -1.54 3.19
N PRO A 163 10.25 -2.34 4.21
CA PRO A 163 8.86 -2.59 4.55
C PRO A 163 8.14 -1.31 5.00
N THR A 164 6.96 -1.07 4.44
CA THR A 164 6.09 0.05 4.81
C THR A 164 4.69 -0.44 5.13
N LEU A 165 3.82 0.42 5.66
CA LEU A 165 2.45 0.03 6.00
C LEU A 165 1.65 -0.44 4.78
N LEU A 166 1.83 0.20 3.62
CA LEU A 166 1.11 -0.09 2.39
C LEU A 166 1.93 -0.89 1.37
N GLY A 167 3.21 -1.15 1.66
CA GLY A 167 4.12 -1.82 0.74
C GLY A 167 4.45 -1.01 -0.50
N ARG A 168 4.81 -1.71 -1.56
CA ARG A 168 5.02 -1.18 -2.91
C ARG A 168 4.08 -1.90 -3.87
N SER A 169 3.27 -1.15 -4.61
CA SER A 169 2.28 -1.71 -5.53
C SER A 169 2.57 -1.29 -6.96
N ILE A 170 2.61 -2.28 -7.85
CA ILE A 170 2.59 -2.08 -9.29
C ILE A 170 1.35 -2.77 -9.86
N GLY A 171 0.90 -2.34 -11.02
CA GLY A 171 -0.26 -2.94 -11.66
C GLY A 171 -0.26 -2.76 -13.18
N HIS A 172 -1.19 -3.41 -13.81
CA HIS A 172 -1.48 -3.24 -15.24
C HIS A 172 -2.97 -3.46 -15.49
N TRP A 173 -3.43 -2.94 -16.61
CA TRP A 173 -4.83 -3.06 -17.01
C TRP A 173 -5.03 -4.24 -17.96
N GLU A 174 -5.93 -5.14 -17.59
CA GLU A 174 -6.48 -6.19 -18.47
C GLU A 174 -7.91 -5.79 -18.86
N GLY A 175 -8.04 -5.04 -19.96
CA GLY A 175 -9.31 -4.41 -20.33
C GLY A 175 -9.76 -3.39 -19.25
N GLN A 176 -10.83 -3.69 -18.54
CA GLN A 176 -11.37 -2.85 -17.45
C GLN A 176 -11.03 -3.39 -16.06
N THR A 177 -10.14 -4.37 -15.96
CA THR A 177 -9.67 -4.94 -14.70
C THR A 177 -8.27 -4.44 -14.39
N LEU A 178 -8.07 -3.84 -13.23
CA LEU A 178 -6.76 -3.52 -12.70
C LEU A 178 -6.21 -4.75 -11.97
N VAL A 179 -5.11 -5.28 -12.47
CA VAL A 179 -4.35 -6.36 -11.82
C VAL A 179 -3.20 -5.74 -11.05
N VAL A 180 -3.10 -6.04 -9.78
CA VAL A 180 -2.13 -5.43 -8.86
C VAL A 180 -1.25 -6.50 -8.22
N GLU A 181 0.02 -6.19 -8.06
CA GLU A 181 0.94 -6.92 -7.19
C GLU A 181 1.53 -5.97 -6.14
N THR A 182 1.58 -6.42 -4.86
CA THR A 182 2.15 -5.64 -3.76
C THR A 182 3.14 -6.49 -2.97
N ILE A 183 4.27 -5.89 -2.65
CA ILE A 183 5.35 -6.49 -1.84
C ILE A 183 5.83 -5.51 -0.78
N SER A 184 6.76 -5.95 0.07
CA SER A 184 7.45 -5.10 1.07
C SER A 184 6.49 -4.44 2.06
N VAL A 185 5.47 -5.18 2.50
CA VAL A 185 4.57 -4.77 3.57
C VAL A 185 5.22 -5.10 4.91
N LYS A 186 5.14 -4.17 5.85
CA LYS A 186 5.67 -4.33 7.21
C LYS A 186 4.97 -5.47 7.94
N SER A 187 5.75 -6.34 8.59
CA SER A 187 5.20 -7.41 9.43
C SER A 187 4.49 -6.86 10.69
N GLY A 188 3.66 -7.70 11.30
CA GLY A 188 2.98 -7.38 12.56
C GLY A 188 1.77 -6.46 12.43
N LEU A 189 1.40 -6.05 11.21
CA LEU A 189 0.12 -5.37 10.97
C LEU A 189 -1.01 -6.39 11.07
N TRP A 190 -2.12 -5.97 11.64
CA TRP A 190 -3.33 -6.79 11.66
C TRP A 190 -3.95 -6.80 10.26
N ALA A 191 -4.15 -8.00 9.73
CA ALA A 191 -4.73 -8.15 8.40
C ALA A 191 -6.17 -7.64 8.30
N ASP A 192 -6.88 -7.67 9.41
CA ASP A 192 -8.23 -7.12 9.55
C ASP A 192 -8.45 -6.58 10.98
N THR A 193 -9.64 -6.71 11.50
CA THR A 193 -9.98 -6.34 12.88
C THR A 193 -9.53 -7.37 13.93
N THR A 194 -8.79 -8.40 13.53
CA THR A 194 -8.19 -9.40 14.42
C THR A 194 -6.66 -9.35 14.34
N PRO A 195 -5.93 -9.91 15.31
CA PRO A 195 -4.47 -9.93 15.32
C PRO A 195 -3.87 -10.94 14.31
N ALA A 196 -4.54 -11.17 13.20
CA ALA A 196 -4.03 -11.96 12.10
C ALA A 196 -2.90 -11.19 11.42
N THR A 197 -1.66 -11.63 11.60
CA THR A 197 -0.46 -10.98 11.06
C THR A 197 0.22 -11.83 9.99
N LEU A 198 1.02 -11.18 9.15
CA LEU A 198 1.79 -11.80 8.06
C LEU A 198 3.27 -11.45 8.19
N SER A 199 4.12 -12.19 7.47
CA SER A 199 5.54 -11.89 7.38
C SER A 199 5.83 -10.80 6.34
N GLU A 200 7.06 -10.27 6.34
CA GLU A 200 7.52 -9.32 5.31
C GLU A 200 7.73 -9.98 3.94
N GLN A 201 7.69 -11.33 3.87
CA GLN A 201 7.74 -12.07 2.61
C GLN A 201 6.36 -12.27 1.97
N ALA A 202 5.31 -11.75 2.61
CA ALA A 202 3.96 -11.78 2.04
C ALA A 202 3.90 -11.04 0.71
N ARG A 203 3.22 -11.64 -0.26
CA ARG A 203 2.88 -11.04 -1.56
C ARG A 203 1.37 -10.98 -1.69
N TYR A 204 0.89 -9.88 -2.20
CA TYR A 204 -0.53 -9.60 -2.36
C TYR A 204 -0.82 -9.43 -3.84
N THR A 205 -1.78 -10.17 -4.37
CA THR A 205 -2.28 -9.99 -5.73
C THR A 205 -3.74 -9.62 -5.67
N GLU A 206 -4.16 -8.63 -6.45
CA GLU A 206 -5.55 -8.15 -6.48
C GLU A 206 -6.03 -8.04 -7.92
N ARG A 207 -7.33 -8.24 -8.11
CA ARG A 207 -8.02 -7.99 -9.37
C ARG A 207 -9.22 -7.10 -9.07
N ILE A 208 -9.08 -5.83 -9.38
CA ILE A 208 -10.08 -4.81 -9.09
C ILE A 208 -10.83 -4.49 -10.37
N ARG A 209 -12.15 -4.59 -10.34
CA ARG A 209 -12.99 -4.30 -11.51
C ARG A 209 -14.36 -3.76 -11.10
N GLN A 210 -14.96 -3.02 -11.98
CA GLN A 210 -16.34 -2.62 -11.84
C GLN A 210 -17.24 -3.71 -12.44
N ILE A 211 -18.12 -4.31 -11.64
CA ILE A 211 -19.02 -5.40 -12.07
C ILE A 211 -20.39 -4.88 -12.48
N ASP A 212 -20.78 -3.70 -11.99
CA ASP A 212 -21.95 -2.93 -12.44
C ASP A 212 -21.76 -1.43 -12.14
N ALA A 213 -22.72 -0.59 -12.50
CA ALA A 213 -22.60 0.88 -12.35
C ALA A 213 -22.33 1.34 -10.91
N ASN A 214 -22.67 0.54 -9.91
CA ASN A 214 -22.61 0.90 -8.50
C ASN A 214 -21.76 -0.07 -7.66
N THR A 215 -21.08 -1.04 -8.28
CA THR A 215 -20.33 -2.05 -7.54
C THR A 215 -18.93 -2.24 -8.13
N LEU A 216 -17.91 -2.00 -7.30
CA LEU A 216 -16.55 -2.48 -7.55
C LEU A 216 -16.35 -3.80 -6.82
N GLU A 217 -15.59 -4.70 -7.43
CA GLU A 217 -15.15 -5.97 -6.86
C GLU A 217 -13.64 -5.98 -6.80
N ASP A 218 -13.09 -6.39 -5.67
CA ASP A 218 -11.66 -6.65 -5.47
C ASP A 218 -11.47 -8.10 -5.02
N GLN A 219 -10.87 -8.91 -5.90
CA GLN A 219 -10.48 -10.28 -5.61
C GLN A 219 -9.01 -10.30 -5.21
N ALA A 220 -8.75 -10.49 -3.93
CA ALA A 220 -7.41 -10.49 -3.39
C ALA A 220 -6.94 -11.90 -3.02
N THR A 221 -5.65 -12.14 -3.22
CA THR A 221 -4.95 -13.36 -2.80
C THR A 221 -3.63 -12.99 -2.15
N ILE A 222 -3.41 -13.55 -0.97
CA ILE A 222 -2.18 -13.40 -0.21
C ILE A 222 -1.41 -14.70 -0.24
N THR A 223 -0.15 -14.65 -0.60
CA THR A 223 0.81 -15.76 -0.43
C THR A 223 1.88 -15.34 0.55
N ASP A 224 2.16 -16.18 1.52
CA ASP A 224 3.22 -15.95 2.51
C ASP A 224 3.93 -17.28 2.79
N PRO A 225 5.13 -17.50 2.23
CA PRO A 225 5.84 -18.75 2.39
C PRO A 225 6.32 -18.98 3.81
N VAL A 226 6.34 -17.97 4.66
CA VAL A 226 6.74 -18.07 6.07
C VAL A 226 5.55 -18.40 6.96
N ALA A 227 4.44 -17.66 6.79
CA ALA A 227 3.29 -17.73 7.70
C ALA A 227 2.22 -18.75 7.26
N LEU A 228 1.98 -18.90 5.95
CA LEU A 228 0.81 -19.62 5.45
C LEU A 228 1.17 -21.01 4.90
N THR A 229 0.21 -21.94 5.03
CA THR A 229 0.29 -23.29 4.44
C THR A 229 -0.19 -23.35 2.99
N LYS A 230 -1.03 -22.39 2.60
CA LYS A 230 -1.62 -22.21 1.25
C LYS A 230 -1.99 -20.76 1.02
N PRO A 231 -2.25 -20.33 -0.23
CA PRO A 231 -2.77 -19.00 -0.50
C PRO A 231 -4.06 -18.71 0.30
N TRP A 232 -4.18 -17.48 0.77
CA TRP A 232 -5.35 -16.96 1.46
C TRP A 232 -6.07 -15.98 0.53
N SER A 233 -7.25 -16.35 0.05
CA SER A 233 -8.01 -15.55 -0.92
C SER A 233 -9.33 -15.09 -0.33
N PHE A 234 -9.74 -13.89 -0.71
CA PHE A 234 -11.02 -13.29 -0.34
C PHE A 234 -11.49 -12.33 -1.44
N THR A 235 -12.76 -11.97 -1.39
CA THR A 235 -13.35 -10.99 -2.32
C THR A 235 -14.06 -9.91 -1.52
N LYS A 236 -13.84 -8.66 -1.89
CA LYS A 236 -14.54 -7.50 -1.34
C LYS A 236 -15.33 -6.79 -2.42
N HIS A 237 -16.44 -6.25 -2.02
CA HIS A 237 -17.28 -5.42 -2.87
C HIS A 237 -17.41 -4.03 -2.25
N TYR A 238 -17.37 -3.01 -3.10
CA TYR A 238 -17.59 -1.62 -2.70
C TYR A 238 -18.82 -1.11 -3.43
N THR A 239 -19.73 -0.48 -2.70
CA THR A 239 -20.93 0.12 -3.27
C THR A 239 -20.69 1.62 -3.45
N ARG A 240 -21.02 2.13 -4.64
CA ARG A 240 -20.96 3.56 -4.94
C ARG A 240 -21.94 4.31 -4.06
N MET A 241 -21.47 5.30 -3.36
CA MET A 241 -22.30 6.14 -2.52
C MET A 241 -23.10 7.13 -3.37
N LYS A 242 -24.24 7.55 -2.86
CA LYS A 242 -24.96 8.68 -3.47
C LYS A 242 -24.07 9.92 -3.44
N PRO A 243 -24.16 10.80 -4.44
CA PRO A 243 -23.42 12.04 -4.41
C PRO A 243 -23.63 12.76 -3.08
N VAL A 244 -22.55 12.99 -2.37
CA VAL A 244 -22.49 13.80 -1.15
C VAL A 244 -21.78 15.08 -1.50
N SER A 245 -22.16 16.19 -0.88
CA SER A 245 -21.53 17.49 -1.17
C SER A 245 -20.10 17.57 -0.63
N TRP A 246 -19.76 16.72 0.33
CA TRP A 246 -18.44 16.68 0.99
C TRP A 246 -18.03 15.24 1.25
N ALA A 247 -16.77 14.91 0.97
CA ALA A 247 -16.15 13.71 1.50
C ALA A 247 -16.02 13.83 3.03
N ALA A 248 -16.00 12.70 3.73
CA ALA A 248 -15.66 12.72 5.14
C ALA A 248 -14.20 13.21 5.29
N GLU A 249 -14.03 14.32 6.01
CA GLU A 249 -12.69 14.78 6.35
C GLU A 249 -12.04 13.78 7.30
N PRO A 250 -10.77 13.40 7.07
CA PRO A 250 -10.09 12.47 7.95
C PRO A 250 -9.93 13.09 9.34
N GLU A 251 -10.37 12.38 10.36
CA GLU A 251 -10.07 12.76 11.72
C GLU A 251 -8.56 12.62 11.96
N THR A 252 -7.98 13.65 12.55
CA THR A 252 -6.57 13.57 12.94
C THR A 252 -6.43 12.57 14.08
N CYS A 253 -5.72 11.50 13.83
CA CYS A 253 -5.19 10.64 14.87
C CYS A 253 -4.09 11.42 15.59
N GLY A 254 -4.49 12.34 16.46
CA GLY A 254 -3.55 13.09 17.28
C GLY A 254 -2.98 12.15 18.33
N GLY A 255 -1.66 11.92 18.29
CA GLY A 255 -0.96 11.39 19.44
C GLY A 255 -1.18 12.28 20.66
N PRO A 256 -0.98 11.78 21.86
CA PRO A 256 -1.08 12.57 23.11
C PRO A 256 -0.23 13.85 23.07
N GLU A 257 0.87 13.82 22.33
CA GLU A 257 1.81 14.93 22.17
C GLU A 257 1.25 16.12 21.40
N ASP A 258 0.30 15.90 20.51
CA ASP A 258 -0.19 16.98 19.64
C ASP A 258 -1.21 17.90 20.29
N ARG A 259 -1.96 17.42 21.28
CA ARG A 259 -3.07 18.16 21.88
C ARG A 259 -3.22 18.01 23.39
N ASN A 260 -2.67 16.97 23.97
CA ASN A 260 -2.91 16.60 25.36
C ASN A 260 -1.61 16.44 26.12
N PRO A 261 -1.11 17.49 26.77
CA PRO A 261 0.10 17.38 27.55
C PRO A 261 -0.06 16.33 28.67
N ILE A 262 0.99 15.56 28.86
CA ILE A 262 1.08 14.64 29.98
C ILE A 262 1.44 15.43 31.24
N VAL A 263 0.53 15.54 32.16
CA VAL A 263 0.74 16.18 33.47
C VAL A 263 0.66 15.10 34.54
N ASN A 264 1.73 14.95 35.33
CA ASN A 264 1.86 13.93 36.38
C ASN A 264 1.59 12.49 35.90
N GLY A 265 2.09 12.14 34.67
CA GLY A 265 1.92 10.83 34.09
C GLY A 265 0.50 10.52 33.57
N ARG A 266 -0.36 11.51 33.47
CA ARG A 266 -1.72 11.39 32.91
C ARG A 266 -1.90 12.30 31.72
N VAL A 267 -2.52 11.78 30.68
CA VAL A 267 -2.95 12.59 29.53
C VAL A 267 -4.04 13.55 30.00
N THR A 268 -3.82 14.84 29.77
CA THR A 268 -4.80 15.89 30.12
C THR A 268 -5.35 16.52 28.85
N VAL A 269 -6.66 16.77 28.83
CA VAL A 269 -7.30 17.50 27.72
C VAL A 269 -7.11 18.99 27.96
N VAL A 270 -6.40 19.67 27.05
CA VAL A 270 -6.35 21.13 27.03
C VAL A 270 -7.50 21.62 26.16
N LEU A 271 -8.53 22.14 26.77
CA LEU A 271 -9.61 22.79 26.05
C LEU A 271 -9.07 24.11 25.46
N PRO A 272 -9.44 24.45 24.20
CA PRO A 272 -9.15 25.76 23.65
C PRO A 272 -9.67 26.84 24.60
N SER A 273 -8.84 27.83 24.88
CA SER A 273 -9.29 29.00 25.62
C SER A 273 -10.46 29.65 24.85
N ALA A 274 -11.58 29.81 25.48
CA ALA A 274 -12.72 30.56 24.92
C ALA A 274 -12.20 31.95 24.52
N LYS A 275 -12.38 32.30 23.21
CA LYS A 275 -12.06 33.63 22.70
C LYS A 275 -13.16 34.60 23.10
#